data_c57eb2e8b2528a6163490a0196bcc701
#
_entry.id   c57eb2e8b2528a6163490a0196bcc701
#
_cell.length_a   1.000
_cell.length_b   1.000
_cell.length_c   1.000
_cell.angle_alpha   90.00
_cell.angle_beta   90.00
_cell.angle_gamma   90.00
#
_symmetry.space_group_name_H-M   'P 1'
#
loop_
_entity.id
_entity.type
_entity.pdbx_description
1 polymer ?
#
loop_
_entity_poly.entity_id
_entity_poly.type
_entity_poly.pdbx_seq_one_letter_code
_entity_poly.pdbx_strand_id
1 'polypeptide(L)'
;MKLKTKLVIVFMVVMVFPMLFTGVMTRAFVPEKATEIQQMYLIVVSITAALLIIWIYRAVSVPLQKLQKAARNIKEGNLDFEIKAENDDEIGQLCRDFEEMRLRLKVQAEEKVAFDRENKELISNISHDLKTPITAIKGYVEGIMDGVADTPENGRASCRERVSSPV
;
A
#
# COMPACT_ATOMS: atom_id res chain seq x y z
N MET A 1 -3.16 -24.42 -10.84
CA MET A 1 -2.50 -25.54 -10.12
C MET A 1 -1.77 -24.93 -8.94
N LYS A 2 -2.03 -25.40 -7.70
CA LYS A 2 -1.49 -24.78 -6.49
C LYS A 2 0.05 -24.84 -6.48
N LEU A 3 0.71 -23.80 -5.96
CA LEU A 3 2.18 -23.72 -5.88
C LEU A 3 2.80 -24.99 -5.23
N LYS A 4 2.16 -25.47 -4.16
CA LYS A 4 2.55 -26.72 -3.48
C LYS A 4 2.59 -27.91 -4.44
N THR A 5 1.59 -28.06 -5.29
CA THR A 5 1.51 -29.17 -6.27
C THR A 5 2.60 -29.05 -7.32
N LYS A 6 2.86 -27.85 -7.83
CA LYS A 6 3.96 -27.60 -8.78
C LYS A 6 5.30 -27.94 -8.16
N LEU A 7 5.53 -27.51 -6.92
CA LEU A 7 6.80 -27.72 -6.19
C LEU A 7 7.04 -29.20 -5.90
N VAL A 8 6.01 -29.93 -5.48
CA VAL A 8 6.08 -31.38 -5.25
C VAL A 8 6.37 -32.15 -6.55
N ILE A 9 5.70 -31.79 -7.66
CA ILE A 9 5.94 -32.44 -8.96
C ILE A 9 7.37 -32.19 -9.43
N VAL A 10 7.85 -30.95 -9.34
CA VAL A 10 9.23 -30.61 -9.74
C VAL A 10 10.24 -31.34 -8.86
N PHE A 11 10.03 -31.38 -7.54
CA PHE A 11 10.88 -32.14 -6.61
C PHE A 11 10.91 -33.63 -6.96
N MET A 12 9.76 -34.26 -7.21
CA MET A 12 9.67 -35.67 -7.60
C MET A 12 10.41 -35.93 -8.93
N VAL A 13 10.20 -35.07 -9.94
CA VAL A 13 10.86 -35.25 -11.24
C VAL A 13 12.37 -35.04 -11.12
N VAL A 14 12.82 -34.06 -10.37
CA VAL A 14 14.24 -33.70 -10.29
C VAL A 14 15.05 -34.60 -9.38
N MET A 15 14.47 -35.08 -8.27
CA MET A 15 15.19 -35.89 -7.29
C MET A 15 14.91 -37.39 -7.44
N VAL A 16 13.66 -37.78 -7.62
CA VAL A 16 13.26 -39.18 -7.60
C VAL A 16 13.52 -39.86 -8.96
N PHE A 17 13.20 -39.19 -10.05
CA PHE A 17 13.37 -39.76 -11.38
C PHE A 17 14.84 -40.11 -11.73
N PRO A 18 15.85 -39.24 -11.55
CA PRO A 18 17.24 -39.58 -11.79
C PRO A 18 17.74 -40.66 -10.84
N MET A 19 17.30 -40.64 -9.58
CA MET A 19 17.70 -41.68 -8.61
C MET A 19 17.20 -43.07 -8.99
N LEU A 20 15.95 -43.18 -9.42
CA LEU A 20 15.38 -44.44 -9.91
C LEU A 20 16.01 -44.88 -11.23
N PHE A 21 16.19 -43.93 -12.16
CA PHE A 21 16.77 -44.21 -13.48
C PHE A 21 18.22 -44.75 -13.38
N THR A 22 19.05 -44.09 -12.56
CA THR A 22 20.43 -44.55 -12.32
C THR A 22 20.47 -45.87 -11.59
N GLY A 23 19.61 -46.10 -10.58
CA GLY A 23 19.53 -47.37 -9.85
C GLY A 23 19.15 -48.55 -10.75
N VAL A 24 18.28 -48.33 -11.73
CA VAL A 24 17.89 -49.33 -12.72
C VAL A 24 19.02 -49.59 -13.73
N MET A 25 19.61 -48.50 -14.26
CA MET A 25 20.66 -48.57 -15.27
C MET A 25 21.96 -49.24 -14.73
N THR A 26 22.38 -48.88 -13.53
CA THR A 26 23.59 -49.50 -12.93
C THR A 26 23.41 -51.00 -12.63
N ARG A 27 22.19 -51.44 -12.31
CA ARG A 27 21.89 -52.87 -12.14
C ARG A 27 21.76 -53.65 -13.44
N ALA A 28 21.30 -52.97 -14.53
CA ALA A 28 20.99 -53.63 -15.80
C ALA A 28 22.19 -53.74 -16.75
N PHE A 29 23.17 -52.81 -16.66
CA PHE A 29 24.06 -52.60 -17.79
C PHE A 29 25.57 -52.81 -17.55
N VAL A 30 26.15 -53.13 -16.41
CA VAL A 30 27.57 -53.48 -16.35
C VAL A 30 28.34 -52.93 -15.14
N PRO A 31 28.98 -53.82 -14.36
CA PRO A 31 29.82 -53.40 -13.24
C PRO A 31 31.17 -52.75 -13.66
N GLU A 32 31.67 -52.98 -14.87
CA GLU A 32 32.98 -52.45 -15.31
C GLU A 32 33.00 -50.95 -15.65
N LYS A 33 31.85 -50.31 -15.93
CA LYS A 33 31.76 -48.89 -16.25
C LYS A 33 31.04 -48.05 -15.19
N ALA A 34 30.97 -48.54 -13.96
CA ALA A 34 30.26 -47.89 -12.88
C ALA A 34 30.73 -46.43 -12.60
N THR A 35 32.02 -46.14 -12.80
CA THR A 35 32.61 -44.82 -12.58
C THR A 35 32.18 -43.81 -13.63
N GLU A 36 32.12 -44.18 -14.90
CA GLU A 36 31.68 -43.28 -15.96
C GLU A 36 30.18 -42.95 -15.82
N ILE A 37 29.38 -43.96 -15.51
CA ILE A 37 27.93 -43.77 -15.28
C ILE A 37 27.69 -42.87 -14.07
N GLN A 38 28.48 -43.00 -13.02
CA GLN A 38 28.38 -42.16 -11.82
C GLN A 38 28.75 -40.70 -12.10
N GLN A 39 29.77 -40.44 -12.92
CA GLN A 39 30.11 -39.07 -13.33
C GLN A 39 29.00 -38.41 -14.18
N MET A 40 28.42 -39.13 -15.14
CA MET A 40 27.28 -38.63 -15.91
C MET A 40 26.08 -38.34 -15.04
N TYR A 41 25.80 -39.18 -14.05
CA TYR A 41 24.75 -38.94 -13.05
C TYR A 41 24.96 -37.64 -12.27
N LEU A 42 26.17 -37.39 -11.77
CA LEU A 42 26.47 -36.13 -11.04
C LEU A 42 26.28 -34.89 -11.90
N ILE A 43 26.65 -34.97 -13.19
CA ILE A 43 26.43 -33.87 -14.13
C ILE A 43 24.92 -33.58 -14.33
N VAL A 44 24.13 -34.63 -14.56
CA VAL A 44 22.68 -34.50 -14.76
C VAL A 44 22.02 -33.93 -13.50
N VAL A 45 22.35 -34.42 -12.31
CA VAL A 45 21.81 -33.90 -11.06
C VAL A 45 22.22 -32.45 -10.82
N SER A 46 23.46 -32.06 -11.15
CA SER A 46 23.90 -30.67 -11.00
C SER A 46 23.14 -29.73 -11.92
N ILE A 47 22.93 -30.12 -13.19
CA ILE A 47 22.17 -29.33 -14.16
C ILE A 47 20.71 -29.18 -13.70
N THR A 48 20.08 -30.29 -13.29
CA THR A 48 18.68 -30.27 -12.83
C THR A 48 18.51 -29.45 -11.56
N ALA A 49 19.45 -29.53 -10.61
CA ALA A 49 19.45 -28.70 -9.41
C ALA A 49 19.59 -27.21 -9.75
N ALA A 50 20.47 -26.84 -10.69
CA ALA A 50 20.64 -25.47 -11.13
C ALA A 50 19.35 -24.90 -11.77
N LEU A 51 18.71 -25.69 -12.65
CA LEU A 51 17.43 -25.31 -13.26
C LEU A 51 16.32 -25.13 -12.21
N LEU A 52 16.26 -25.99 -11.21
CA LEU A 52 15.29 -25.91 -10.11
C LEU A 52 15.51 -24.65 -9.27
N ILE A 53 16.75 -24.32 -8.94
CA ILE A 53 17.10 -23.10 -8.20
C ILE A 53 16.66 -21.86 -8.98
N ILE A 54 16.94 -21.80 -10.29
CA ILE A 54 16.53 -20.69 -11.15
C ILE A 54 15.00 -20.59 -11.20
N TRP A 55 14.32 -21.71 -11.32
CA TRP A 55 12.85 -21.75 -11.34
C TRP A 55 12.23 -21.25 -10.04
N ILE A 56 12.72 -21.73 -8.88
CA ILE A 56 12.26 -21.26 -7.55
C ILE A 56 12.53 -19.77 -7.38
N TYR A 57 13.72 -19.32 -7.77
CA TYR A 57 14.06 -17.90 -7.68
C TYR A 57 13.07 -17.04 -8.44
N ARG A 58 12.71 -17.40 -9.66
CA ARG A 58 11.74 -16.66 -10.48
C ARG A 58 10.30 -16.81 -9.98
N ALA A 59 9.93 -17.99 -9.52
CA ALA A 59 8.55 -18.26 -9.09
C ALA A 59 8.21 -17.66 -7.72
N VAL A 60 9.21 -17.51 -6.83
CA VAL A 60 8.96 -17.09 -5.45
C VAL A 60 9.73 -15.83 -5.08
N SER A 61 11.07 -15.81 -5.30
CA SER A 61 11.91 -14.70 -4.81
C SER A 61 11.62 -13.37 -5.50
N VAL A 62 11.38 -13.39 -6.82
CA VAL A 62 11.09 -12.17 -7.58
C VAL A 62 9.79 -11.51 -7.14
N PRO A 63 8.64 -12.21 -7.06
CA PRO A 63 7.40 -11.58 -6.62
C PRO A 63 7.46 -11.15 -5.14
N LEU A 64 8.14 -11.88 -4.26
CA LEU A 64 8.33 -11.44 -2.87
C LEU A 64 9.12 -10.14 -2.77
N GLN A 65 10.15 -9.94 -3.59
CA GLN A 65 10.88 -8.68 -3.64
C GLN A 65 10.01 -7.53 -4.14
N LYS A 66 9.12 -7.78 -5.12
CA LYS A 66 8.13 -6.79 -5.58
C LYS A 66 7.18 -6.38 -4.45
N LEU A 67 6.66 -7.35 -3.69
CA LEU A 67 5.80 -7.09 -2.53
C LEU A 67 6.53 -6.34 -1.42
N GLN A 68 7.80 -6.68 -1.14
CA GLN A 68 8.61 -5.96 -0.17
C GLN A 68 8.82 -4.49 -0.57
N LYS A 69 9.09 -4.24 -1.86
CA LYS A 69 9.20 -2.87 -2.38
C LYS A 69 7.86 -2.13 -2.28
N ALA A 70 6.76 -2.78 -2.62
CA ALA A 70 5.42 -2.24 -2.50
C ALA A 70 5.09 -1.85 -1.05
N ALA A 71 5.38 -2.74 -0.09
CA ALA A 71 5.19 -2.45 1.34
C ALA A 71 6.03 -1.25 1.81
N ARG A 72 7.26 -1.09 1.30
CA ARG A 72 8.09 0.07 1.59
C ARG A 72 7.49 1.36 1.03
N ASN A 73 7.04 1.35 -0.24
CA ASN A 73 6.38 2.50 -0.84
C ASN A 73 5.13 2.93 -0.05
N ILE A 74 4.30 1.97 0.37
CA ILE A 74 3.12 2.23 1.21
C ILE A 74 3.54 2.88 2.54
N LYS A 75 4.59 2.37 3.18
CA LYS A 75 5.13 2.94 4.42
C LYS A 75 5.61 4.40 4.24
N GLU A 76 6.16 4.73 3.09
CA GLU A 76 6.63 6.07 2.73
C GLU A 76 5.49 6.99 2.25
N GLY A 77 4.25 6.49 2.22
CA GLY A 77 3.06 7.24 1.78
C GLY A 77 2.92 7.35 0.25
N ASN A 78 3.80 6.70 -0.50
CA ASN A 78 3.68 6.64 -1.95
C ASN A 78 2.73 5.50 -2.33
N LEU A 79 1.53 5.86 -2.81
CA LEU A 79 0.50 4.93 -3.23
C LEU A 79 0.30 4.90 -4.76
N ASP A 80 1.10 5.69 -5.51
CA ASP A 80 1.02 5.82 -6.97
C ASP A 80 1.90 4.79 -7.69
N PHE A 81 1.60 3.51 -7.47
CA PHE A 81 2.21 2.39 -8.18
C PHE A 81 1.17 1.27 -8.33
N GLU A 82 1.48 0.23 -9.11
CA GLU A 82 0.60 -0.91 -9.34
C GLU A 82 1.35 -2.22 -9.05
N ILE A 83 0.67 -3.18 -8.43
CA ILE A 83 1.20 -4.53 -8.17
C ILE A 83 0.52 -5.50 -9.13
N LYS A 84 1.24 -5.90 -10.19
CA LYS A 84 0.72 -6.88 -11.16
C LYS A 84 0.96 -8.31 -10.69
N ALA A 85 -0.10 -9.09 -10.62
CA ALA A 85 -0.03 -10.54 -10.44
C ALA A 85 0.33 -11.19 -11.78
N GLU A 86 1.50 -11.82 -11.86
CA GLU A 86 1.97 -12.50 -13.08
C GLU A 86 1.49 -13.96 -13.15
N ASN A 87 1.11 -14.54 -12.01
CA ASN A 87 0.71 -15.93 -11.89
C ASN A 87 -0.68 -16.08 -11.25
N ASP A 88 -1.34 -17.21 -11.54
CA ASP A 88 -2.61 -17.60 -10.91
C ASP A 88 -2.41 -18.67 -9.81
N ASP A 89 -1.32 -18.54 -9.06
CA ASP A 89 -1.04 -19.36 -7.88
C ASP A 89 -1.23 -18.57 -6.58
N GLU A 90 -0.83 -19.17 -5.45
CA GLU A 90 -0.95 -18.55 -4.13
C GLU A 90 -0.15 -17.22 -4.01
N ILE A 91 0.96 -17.11 -4.74
CA ILE A 91 1.75 -15.87 -4.80
C ILE A 91 1.02 -14.80 -5.63
N GLY A 92 0.41 -15.19 -6.75
CA GLY A 92 -0.41 -14.31 -7.55
C GLY A 92 -1.64 -13.80 -6.78
N GLN A 93 -2.27 -14.67 -5.96
CA GLN A 93 -3.35 -14.26 -5.07
C GLN A 93 -2.86 -13.23 -4.05
N LEU A 94 -1.72 -13.47 -3.42
CA LEU A 94 -1.11 -12.52 -2.48
C LEU A 94 -0.83 -11.15 -3.13
N CYS A 95 -0.37 -11.13 -4.39
CA CYS A 95 -0.18 -9.88 -5.12
C CYS A 95 -1.50 -9.13 -5.35
N ARG A 96 -2.59 -9.85 -5.66
CA ARG A 96 -3.94 -9.25 -5.83
C ARG A 96 -4.47 -8.68 -4.51
N ASP A 97 -4.32 -9.41 -3.42
CA ASP A 97 -4.75 -8.96 -2.09
C ASP A 97 -3.99 -7.71 -1.64
N PHE A 98 -2.68 -7.64 -1.92
CA PHE A 98 -1.86 -6.45 -1.67
C PHE A 98 -2.27 -5.26 -2.53
N GLU A 99 -2.61 -5.49 -3.81
CA GLU A 99 -3.09 -4.43 -4.70
C GLU A 99 -4.44 -3.88 -4.23
N GLU A 100 -5.36 -4.75 -3.82
CA GLU A 100 -6.64 -4.31 -3.26
C GLU A 100 -6.44 -3.47 -1.98
N MET A 101 -5.54 -3.90 -1.09
CA MET A 101 -5.19 -3.13 0.11
C MET A 101 -4.61 -1.75 -0.24
N ARG A 102 -3.68 -1.69 -1.21
CA ARG A 102 -3.09 -0.42 -1.69
C ARG A 102 -4.16 0.52 -2.23
N LEU A 103 -5.09 0.01 -3.05
CA LEU A 103 -6.19 0.81 -3.62
C LEU A 103 -7.09 1.37 -2.53
N ARG A 104 -7.45 0.56 -1.53
CA ARG A 104 -8.25 1.03 -0.38
C ARG A 104 -7.54 2.13 0.40
N LEU A 105 -6.23 1.96 0.66
CA LEU A 105 -5.42 2.98 1.34
C LEU A 105 -5.33 4.28 0.52
N LYS A 106 -5.22 4.18 -0.81
CA LYS A 106 -5.20 5.34 -1.70
C LYS A 106 -6.51 6.14 -1.60
N VAL A 107 -7.66 5.46 -1.71
CA VAL A 107 -8.98 6.10 -1.57
C VAL A 107 -9.11 6.78 -0.20
N GLN A 108 -8.76 6.10 0.89
CA GLN A 108 -8.80 6.68 2.23
C GLN A 108 -7.90 7.90 2.40
N ALA A 109 -6.71 7.89 1.78
CA ALA A 109 -5.81 9.03 1.82
C ALA A 109 -6.39 10.24 1.05
N GLU A 110 -6.99 10.00 -0.12
CA GLU A 110 -7.66 11.04 -0.93
C GLU A 110 -8.87 11.62 -0.21
N GLU A 111 -9.72 10.78 0.39
CA GLU A 111 -10.86 11.20 1.20
C GLU A 111 -10.44 12.04 2.41
N LYS A 112 -9.34 11.65 3.08
CA LYS A 112 -8.81 12.41 4.20
C LYS A 112 -8.34 13.80 3.79
N VAL A 113 -7.64 13.91 2.67
CA VAL A 113 -7.19 15.20 2.13
C VAL A 113 -8.39 16.09 1.78
N ALA A 114 -9.43 15.52 1.15
CA ALA A 114 -10.65 16.24 0.82
C ALA A 114 -11.37 16.75 2.09
N PHE A 115 -11.49 15.89 3.11
CA PHE A 115 -12.09 16.24 4.40
C PHE A 115 -11.31 17.33 5.14
N ASP A 116 -9.97 17.25 5.14
CA ASP A 116 -9.12 18.27 5.78
C ASP A 116 -9.24 19.63 5.08
N ARG A 117 -9.43 19.61 3.75
CA ARG A 117 -9.67 20.83 2.97
C ARG A 117 -11.04 21.46 3.32
N GLU A 118 -12.09 20.66 3.31
CA GLU A 118 -13.44 21.11 3.66
C GLU A 118 -13.49 21.69 5.09
N ASN A 119 -12.85 21.03 6.05
CA ASN A 119 -12.74 21.53 7.42
C ASN A 119 -12.00 22.87 7.51
N LYS A 120 -10.93 23.07 6.75
CA LYS A 120 -10.21 24.34 6.71
C LYS A 120 -11.07 25.46 6.15
N GLU A 121 -11.81 25.19 5.08
CA GLU A 121 -12.75 26.14 4.48
C GLU A 121 -13.87 26.49 5.48
N LEU A 122 -14.44 25.50 6.15
CA LEU A 122 -15.46 25.68 7.18
C LEU A 122 -14.95 26.56 8.34
N ILE A 123 -13.76 26.25 8.89
CA ILE A 123 -13.15 27.04 9.97
C ILE A 123 -12.87 28.47 9.52
N SER A 124 -12.41 28.67 8.30
CA SER A 124 -12.18 29.99 7.73
C SER A 124 -13.46 30.81 7.67
N ASN A 125 -14.55 30.20 7.16
CA ASN A 125 -15.84 30.85 7.04
C ASN A 125 -16.44 31.21 8.41
N ILE A 126 -16.41 30.27 9.36
CA ILE A 126 -16.84 30.52 10.75
C ILE A 126 -16.02 31.64 11.39
N SER A 127 -14.72 31.66 11.18
CA SER A 127 -13.84 32.71 11.72
C SER A 127 -14.19 34.09 11.15
N HIS A 128 -14.51 34.17 9.86
CA HIS A 128 -14.97 35.39 9.21
C HIS A 128 -16.31 35.84 9.79
N ASP A 129 -17.27 34.94 9.91
CA ASP A 129 -18.61 35.22 10.38
C ASP A 129 -18.66 35.60 11.86
N LEU A 130 -17.72 35.07 12.67
CA LEU A 130 -17.56 35.47 14.06
C LEU A 130 -16.83 36.79 14.22
N LYS A 131 -15.92 37.16 13.33
CA LYS A 131 -15.16 38.41 13.41
C LYS A 131 -16.07 39.64 13.39
N THR A 132 -17.13 39.62 12.58
CA THR A 132 -18.07 40.74 12.46
C THR A 132 -18.81 41.05 13.75
N PRO A 133 -19.50 40.09 14.40
CA PRO A 133 -20.18 40.36 15.66
C PRO A 133 -19.22 40.66 16.82
N ILE A 134 -18.05 40.01 16.86
CA ILE A 134 -17.05 40.30 17.91
C ILE A 134 -16.53 41.75 17.76
N THR A 135 -16.25 42.20 16.53
CA THR A 135 -15.83 43.59 16.28
C THR A 135 -16.91 44.57 16.68
N ALA A 136 -18.19 44.28 16.40
CA ALA A 136 -19.31 45.08 16.84
C ALA A 136 -19.41 45.17 18.37
N ILE A 137 -19.34 44.04 19.08
CA ILE A 137 -19.35 43.98 20.55
C ILE A 137 -18.19 44.80 21.11
N LYS A 138 -16.97 44.61 20.56
CA LYS A 138 -15.79 45.38 20.98
C LYS A 138 -16.04 46.88 20.82
N GLY A 139 -16.58 47.33 19.69
CA GLY A 139 -16.89 48.75 19.45
C GLY A 139 -17.94 49.29 20.40
N TYR A 140 -18.94 48.47 20.81
CA TYR A 140 -19.89 48.89 21.84
C TYR A 140 -19.26 49.05 23.23
N VAL A 141 -18.41 48.09 23.63
CA VAL A 141 -17.71 48.15 24.92
C VAL A 141 -16.77 49.36 24.96
N GLU A 142 -16.01 49.61 23.89
CA GLU A 142 -15.12 50.76 23.79
C GLU A 142 -15.93 52.07 23.84
N GLY A 143 -17.06 52.17 23.10
CA GLY A 143 -17.94 53.35 23.12
C GLY A 143 -18.57 53.63 24.48
N ILE A 144 -18.86 52.60 25.28
CA ILE A 144 -19.33 52.77 26.67
C ILE A 144 -18.19 53.24 27.56
N MET A 145 -16.99 52.67 27.42
CA MET A 145 -15.82 53.07 28.24
C MET A 145 -15.36 54.51 27.93
N ASP A 146 -15.47 54.94 26.71
CA ASP A 146 -15.10 56.30 26.25
C ASP A 146 -16.16 57.34 26.56
N GLY A 147 -17.27 56.98 27.25
CA GLY A 147 -18.34 57.91 27.70
C GLY A 147 -19.20 58.46 26.56
N VAL A 148 -19.12 57.86 25.36
CA VAL A 148 -19.91 58.30 24.18
C VAL A 148 -21.38 57.88 24.29
N ALA A 149 -21.69 56.94 25.20
CA ALA A 149 -23.05 56.43 25.45
C ALA A 149 -23.58 56.82 26.87
N ASP A 150 -23.49 58.08 27.19
CA ASP A 150 -23.92 58.59 28.51
C ASP A 150 -25.45 58.58 28.72
N THR A 151 -26.24 58.24 27.71
CA THR A 151 -27.70 58.11 27.86
C THR A 151 -28.21 56.82 27.20
N PRO A 152 -29.28 56.19 27.78
CA PRO A 152 -29.92 55.02 27.23
C PRO A 152 -30.46 55.21 25.79
N GLU A 153 -30.76 56.42 25.43
CA GLU A 153 -31.29 56.82 24.10
C GLU A 153 -30.17 56.82 23.03
N ASN A 154 -28.98 57.33 23.35
CA ASN A 154 -27.84 57.35 22.45
C ASN A 154 -27.31 55.92 22.17
N GLY A 155 -27.32 55.05 23.15
CA GLY A 155 -26.95 53.64 22.97
C GLY A 155 -27.90 52.88 22.03
N ARG A 156 -29.22 53.16 22.10
CA ARG A 156 -30.25 52.59 21.22
C ARG A 156 -30.15 53.13 19.77
N ALA A 157 -29.84 54.39 19.57
CA ALA A 157 -29.69 55.01 18.27
C ALA A 157 -28.47 54.45 17.52
N SER A 158 -27.32 54.33 18.20
CA SER A 158 -26.09 53.75 17.65
C SER A 158 -26.23 52.22 17.31
N CYS A 159 -26.99 51.47 18.09
CA CYS A 159 -27.35 50.08 17.78
C CYS A 159 -28.22 49.97 16.52
N ARG A 160 -29.19 50.86 16.35
CA ARG A 160 -30.15 50.81 15.25
C ARG A 160 -29.50 51.16 13.90
N GLU A 161 -28.60 52.14 13.89
CA GLU A 161 -27.92 52.60 12.69
C GLU A 161 -26.95 51.57 12.12
N ARG A 162 -26.22 50.81 12.99
CA ARG A 162 -25.31 49.76 12.57
C ARG A 162 -25.99 48.46 12.12
N VAL A 163 -27.20 48.16 12.60
CA VAL A 163 -27.99 47.00 12.19
C VAL A 163 -28.73 47.28 10.86
N SER A 164 -28.95 48.51 10.49
CA SER A 164 -29.68 48.89 9.28
C SER A 164 -28.79 49.19 8.07
N SER A 165 -27.45 49.16 8.17
CA SER A 165 -26.54 49.28 7.04
C SER A 165 -26.35 47.93 6.39
N PRO A 166 -26.94 47.65 5.21
CA PRO A 166 -26.65 46.46 4.43
C PRO A 166 -25.23 46.56 3.89
N VAL A 167 -24.48 45.45 4.03
CA VAL A 167 -23.19 45.23 3.38
C VAL A 167 -23.40 45.06 1.87
#